data_37ec91df2339ddfb0bc0b9f17e4d72d9
#
_entry.id   37ec91df2339ddfb0bc0b9f17e4d72d9
#
_cell.length_a   1.000
_cell.length_b   1.000
_cell.length_c   1.000
_cell.angle_alpha   90.00
_cell.angle_beta   90.00
_cell.angle_gamma   90.00
#
_symmetry.space_group_name_H-M   'P 1'
#
loop_
_entity.id
_entity.type
_entity.pdbx_description
1 polymer ?
#
loop_
_entity_poly.entity_id
_entity_poly.type
_entity_poly.pdbx_seq_one_letter_code
_entity_poly.pdbx_strand_id
1 'polypeptide(L)'
;MVLIRVLKSWQLSESTVTPEAVFLNRRRFLKGAIATSIGGSLLPLMGCQSETTTAASPTEGTRALRANRNPQFDLNAAGRLSGTVAEGQSDRPLTNEQIAATYNNFYEYGGSKRIWRNAQALPLDNWTVTVGGAVANPRTFDWDDLQKFPLEERVYRFRCVEAWAMVVPWLGFPMKALIDAVEPTAQAKFVRFTSYYNPQITKGPSFPPAAYMPWPYTEGLRIEEMANELAFFAIGIYGHTLPKQHGAPLRMVMPWKYGFKGAKSIVRIDFTDTQPATFWNTISPGEYKFEANVEPDVPHPRWSQAKERLISADSEFSWEERPTQLYNGYAESVAPLYSRAVV
;
A
#
# COMPACT_ATOMS: atom_id res chain seq x y z
N MET A 1 28.63 29.48 -36.11
CA MET A 1 27.72 28.32 -36.22
C MET A 1 26.53 28.62 -35.32
N VAL A 2 25.37 29.00 -35.86
CA VAL A 2 24.20 29.36 -35.07
C VAL A 2 23.39 28.07 -34.88
N LEU A 3 23.28 27.60 -33.64
CA LEU A 3 22.46 26.47 -33.27
C LEU A 3 20.98 26.91 -33.25
N ILE A 4 20.24 26.54 -34.27
CA ILE A 4 18.80 26.76 -34.31
C ILE A 4 18.15 25.64 -33.48
N ARG A 5 17.65 25.98 -32.29
CA ARG A 5 16.91 25.06 -31.44
C ARG A 5 15.44 25.09 -31.88
N VAL A 6 14.98 24.02 -32.54
CA VAL A 6 13.58 23.85 -32.88
C VAL A 6 12.86 23.24 -31.64
N LEU A 7 11.95 24.00 -31.06
CA LEU A 7 11.10 23.51 -29.94
C LEU A 7 10.14 22.42 -30.45
N LYS A 8 10.09 21.30 -29.79
CA LYS A 8 9.10 20.24 -30.06
C LYS A 8 7.73 20.67 -29.56
N SER A 9 6.66 20.19 -30.18
CA SER A 9 5.27 20.60 -29.93
C SER A 9 4.78 20.38 -28.47
N TRP A 10 5.51 19.61 -27.67
CA TRP A 10 5.25 19.34 -26.26
C TRP A 10 6.17 20.12 -25.29
N GLN A 11 7.12 20.92 -25.81
CA GLN A 11 7.98 21.77 -24.98
C GLN A 11 7.27 23.09 -24.67
N LEU A 12 7.14 23.38 -23.36
CA LEU A 12 6.66 24.67 -22.90
C LEU A 12 7.76 25.72 -23.03
N SER A 13 7.39 26.96 -23.35
CA SER A 13 8.29 28.11 -23.34
C SER A 13 8.81 28.34 -21.91
N GLU A 14 10.09 28.75 -21.76
CA GLU A 14 10.69 29.06 -20.45
C GLU A 14 9.92 30.14 -19.69
N SER A 15 9.23 31.04 -20.39
CA SER A 15 8.37 32.07 -19.80
C SER A 15 7.08 31.52 -19.16
N THR A 16 6.68 30.28 -19.46
CA THR A 16 5.51 29.61 -18.88
C THR A 16 5.86 28.65 -17.76
N VAL A 17 7.15 28.45 -17.48
CA VAL A 17 7.63 27.60 -16.39
C VAL A 17 7.84 28.45 -15.13
N THR A 18 7.23 28.06 -14.03
CA THR A 18 7.45 28.73 -12.74
C THR A 18 8.93 28.62 -12.35
N PRO A 19 9.64 29.74 -12.13
CA PRO A 19 11.04 29.69 -11.70
C PRO A 19 11.23 28.85 -10.43
N GLU A 20 12.28 28.05 -10.40
CA GLU A 20 12.61 27.16 -9.29
C GLU A 20 12.61 27.87 -7.94
N ALA A 21 13.14 29.09 -7.87
CA ALA A 21 13.16 29.92 -6.67
C ALA A 21 11.75 30.26 -6.15
N VAL A 22 10.77 30.41 -7.03
CA VAL A 22 9.36 30.67 -6.66
C VAL A 22 8.70 29.37 -6.19
N PHE A 23 9.03 28.26 -6.81
CA PHE A 23 8.53 26.93 -6.42
C PHE A 23 9.05 26.55 -5.02
N LEU A 24 10.32 26.72 -4.75
CA LEU A 24 10.96 26.40 -3.47
C LEU A 24 10.53 27.34 -2.33
N ASN A 25 10.16 28.61 -2.64
CA ASN A 25 9.77 29.62 -1.66
C ASN A 25 8.25 29.81 -1.52
N ARG A 26 7.43 28.89 -1.97
CA ARG A 26 5.96 28.93 -1.89
C ARG A 26 5.42 29.33 -0.52
N ARG A 27 6.04 28.86 0.56
CA ARG A 27 5.64 29.21 1.94
C ARG A 27 5.91 30.66 2.31
N ARG A 28 6.96 31.30 1.76
CA ARG A 28 7.26 32.73 1.97
C ARG A 28 6.31 33.61 1.15
N PHE A 29 5.97 33.22 -0.05
CA PHE A 29 5.02 33.94 -0.90
C PHE A 29 3.62 33.99 -0.29
N LEU A 30 3.11 32.86 0.23
CA LEU A 30 1.80 32.81 0.92
C LEU A 30 1.77 33.63 2.21
N LYS A 31 2.87 33.69 2.97
CA LYS A 31 2.96 34.56 4.16
C LYS A 31 3.00 36.04 3.81
N GLY A 32 3.61 36.43 2.70
CA GLY A 32 3.63 37.79 2.20
C GLY A 32 2.26 38.29 1.70
N ALA A 33 1.48 37.40 1.06
CA ALA A 33 0.14 37.75 0.56
C ALA A 33 -0.89 37.98 1.68
N ILE A 34 -0.69 37.38 2.86
CA ILE A 34 -1.57 37.56 4.04
C ILE A 34 -1.25 38.87 4.77
N ALA A 35 -0.02 39.36 4.69
CA ALA A 35 0.41 40.60 5.39
C ALA A 35 -0.10 41.89 4.74
N THR A 36 -0.54 41.87 3.48
CA THR A 36 -1.01 43.07 2.74
C THR A 36 -2.54 43.29 2.80
N SER A 37 -3.30 42.42 3.48
CA SER A 37 -4.77 42.56 3.59
C SER A 37 -5.26 43.02 4.95
N ILE A 38 -4.40 43.47 5.86
CA ILE A 38 -4.80 44.04 7.17
C ILE A 38 -4.53 45.54 7.18
N GLY A 39 -5.42 46.27 6.53
CA GLY A 39 -5.51 47.71 6.62
C GLY A 39 -6.98 48.16 6.67
N GLY A 40 -7.55 48.30 7.84
CA GLY A 40 -8.78 49.04 8.07
C GLY A 40 -10.05 48.25 8.34
N SER A 41 -10.39 48.07 9.61
CA SER A 41 -11.70 48.33 10.22
C SER A 41 -11.78 47.62 11.59
N LEU A 42 -11.75 48.43 12.64
CA LEU A 42 -12.12 48.04 14.00
C LEU A 42 -13.65 47.78 14.04
N LEU A 43 -14.06 46.56 14.25
CA LEU A 43 -15.40 46.18 14.69
C LEU A 43 -15.29 45.22 15.90
N PRO A 44 -16.23 45.30 16.86
CA PRO A 44 -16.08 44.69 18.18
C PRO A 44 -16.13 43.19 18.15
N LEU A 45 -15.23 42.58 18.93
CA LEU A 45 -15.18 41.12 19.21
C LEU A 45 -16.46 40.68 19.90
N MET A 46 -17.39 40.12 19.15
CA MET A 46 -18.35 39.13 19.65
C MET A 46 -17.64 37.77 19.71
N GLY A 47 -17.54 37.23 20.92
CA GLY A 47 -16.91 35.94 21.16
C GLY A 47 -17.58 34.81 20.38
N CYS A 48 -16.92 34.35 19.33
CA CYS A 48 -17.13 33.02 18.80
C CYS A 48 -16.39 32.06 19.73
N GLN A 49 -17.14 31.26 20.47
CA GLN A 49 -16.61 30.03 21.04
C GLN A 49 -16.04 29.23 19.87
N SER A 50 -14.73 29.12 19.81
CA SER A 50 -14.06 28.16 18.95
C SER A 50 -14.45 26.78 19.45
N GLU A 51 -15.40 26.14 18.78
CA GLU A 51 -15.47 24.68 18.85
C GLU A 51 -14.10 24.18 18.41
N THR A 52 -13.33 23.69 19.36
CA THR A 52 -12.13 22.88 19.09
C THR A 52 -12.59 21.62 18.40
N THR A 53 -12.73 21.69 17.08
CA THR A 53 -12.77 20.51 16.25
C THR A 53 -11.44 19.79 16.46
N THR A 54 -11.43 18.80 17.34
CA THR A 54 -10.30 17.88 17.50
C THR A 54 -9.98 17.35 16.11
N ALA A 55 -8.80 17.67 15.61
CA ALA A 55 -8.36 17.21 14.31
C ALA A 55 -8.36 15.67 14.34
N ALA A 56 -9.14 15.04 13.45
CA ALA A 56 -9.22 13.58 13.38
C ALA A 56 -7.81 12.97 13.32
N SER A 57 -7.56 11.95 14.15
CA SER A 57 -6.30 11.23 14.14
C SER A 57 -6.34 10.17 13.03
N PRO A 58 -5.24 9.95 12.29
CA PRO A 58 -5.18 8.88 11.29
C PRO A 58 -5.26 7.47 11.89
N THR A 59 -5.11 7.33 13.21
CA THR A 59 -5.25 6.07 13.96
C THR A 59 -6.52 6.02 14.81
N GLU A 60 -7.44 6.96 14.59
CA GLU A 60 -8.71 7.00 15.32
C GLU A 60 -9.52 5.72 15.10
N GLY A 61 -10.13 5.21 16.19
CA GLY A 61 -10.95 3.99 16.17
C GLY A 61 -10.16 2.69 16.15
N THR A 62 -8.82 2.72 16.17
CA THR A 62 -8.01 1.52 16.34
C THR A 62 -8.01 1.04 17.80
N ARG A 63 -7.81 -0.27 17.98
CA ARG A 63 -7.75 -0.92 19.30
C ARG A 63 -6.40 -1.59 19.46
N ALA A 64 -5.86 -1.65 20.67
CA ALA A 64 -4.64 -2.40 20.92
C ALA A 64 -4.82 -3.86 20.46
N LEU A 65 -3.86 -4.33 19.68
CA LEU A 65 -3.79 -5.70 19.20
C LEU A 65 -2.33 -6.12 19.29
N ARG A 66 -2.05 -7.16 20.04
CA ARG A 66 -0.68 -7.59 20.31
C ARG A 66 -0.51 -9.06 19.93
N ALA A 67 0.60 -9.36 19.32
CA ALA A 67 1.10 -10.70 19.08
C ALA A 67 2.61 -10.73 19.30
N ASN A 68 3.17 -11.91 19.48
CA ASN A 68 4.61 -12.05 19.57
C ASN A 68 5.25 -11.73 18.23
N ARG A 69 6.34 -10.94 18.26
CA ARG A 69 7.15 -10.71 17.09
C ARG A 69 7.82 -12.01 16.66
N ASN A 70 7.66 -12.38 15.40
CA ASN A 70 8.32 -13.55 14.85
C ASN A 70 9.74 -13.16 14.40
N PRO A 71 10.80 -13.61 15.10
CA PRO A 71 12.18 -13.20 14.79
C PRO A 71 12.66 -13.68 13.41
N GLN A 72 12.08 -14.73 12.86
CA GLN A 72 12.39 -15.20 11.51
C GLN A 72 12.03 -14.16 10.44
N PHE A 73 10.99 -13.36 10.70
CA PHE A 73 10.48 -12.34 9.80
C PHE A 73 10.70 -10.91 10.33
N ASP A 74 11.62 -10.73 11.26
CA ASP A 74 12.05 -9.40 11.71
C ASP A 74 13.32 -8.99 10.93
N LEU A 75 13.12 -8.16 9.92
CA LEU A 75 14.22 -7.63 9.11
C LEU A 75 15.20 -6.76 9.90
N ASN A 76 14.75 -6.18 11.02
CA ASN A 76 15.58 -5.35 11.87
C ASN A 76 16.45 -6.16 12.84
N ALA A 77 16.03 -7.38 13.19
CA ALA A 77 16.76 -8.21 14.17
C ALA A 77 17.99 -8.90 13.59
N ALA A 78 18.11 -9.00 12.28
CA ALA A 78 19.12 -9.90 11.73
C ALA A 78 19.60 -9.50 10.36
N GLY A 79 20.02 -8.52 9.89
CA GLY A 79 20.74 -8.42 8.57
C GLY A 79 20.62 -9.62 7.59
N ARG A 80 19.63 -10.50 7.81
CA ARG A 80 19.54 -11.85 7.22
C ARG A 80 19.09 -11.87 5.77
N LEU A 81 18.49 -10.79 5.27
CA LEU A 81 17.95 -10.75 3.91
C LEU A 81 18.79 -9.93 2.92
N SER A 82 19.89 -9.33 3.37
CA SER A 82 20.87 -8.75 2.46
C SER A 82 22.27 -9.09 2.95
N GLY A 83 22.96 -9.99 2.30
CA GLY A 83 24.35 -10.36 2.61
C GLY A 83 25.37 -9.21 2.53
N THR A 84 24.96 -7.96 2.76
CA THR A 84 25.76 -6.74 2.59
C THR A 84 25.73 -5.79 3.79
N VAL A 85 24.99 -6.11 4.87
CA VAL A 85 24.96 -5.26 6.08
C VAL A 85 25.69 -5.95 7.23
N ALA A 86 26.58 -5.21 7.91
CA ALA A 86 27.31 -5.72 9.07
C ALA A 86 26.35 -6.24 10.16
N GLU A 87 26.76 -7.31 10.83
CA GLU A 87 26.00 -7.96 11.90
C GLU A 87 25.50 -6.93 12.92
N GLY A 88 24.16 -6.84 13.10
CA GLY A 88 23.54 -5.93 14.06
C GLY A 88 23.08 -4.58 13.54
N GLN A 89 23.28 -4.24 12.26
CA GLN A 89 22.74 -3.02 11.67
C GLN A 89 21.61 -3.31 10.67
N SER A 90 20.42 -2.76 10.92
CA SER A 90 19.39 -2.67 9.89
C SER A 90 19.78 -1.56 8.89
N ASP A 91 19.82 -1.91 7.61
CA ASP A 91 19.99 -0.92 6.54
C ASP A 91 18.77 -0.02 6.37
N ARG A 92 17.64 -0.36 7.01
CA ARG A 92 16.35 0.30 6.85
C ARG A 92 15.62 0.45 8.18
N PRO A 93 15.51 1.66 8.72
CA PRO A 93 14.73 1.92 9.93
C PRO A 93 13.25 1.65 9.68
N LEU A 94 12.51 1.33 10.76
CA LEU A 94 11.06 1.32 10.72
C LEU A 94 10.56 2.70 10.29
N THR A 95 9.61 2.71 9.35
CA THR A 95 8.90 3.94 8.99
C THR A 95 8.10 4.43 10.18
N ASN A 96 8.12 5.74 10.42
CA ASN A 96 7.32 6.34 11.48
C ASN A 96 5.84 6.05 11.26
N GLU A 97 5.12 5.64 12.32
CA GLU A 97 3.70 5.27 12.25
C GLU A 97 2.83 6.38 11.67
N GLN A 98 3.02 7.62 12.11
CA GLN A 98 2.24 8.77 11.65
C GLN A 98 2.43 9.00 10.14
N ILE A 99 3.66 8.81 9.64
CA ILE A 99 3.97 8.92 8.23
C ILE A 99 3.32 7.77 7.46
N ALA A 100 3.48 6.53 7.93
CA ALA A 100 2.84 5.37 7.32
C ALA A 100 1.31 5.52 7.29
N ALA A 101 0.70 6.07 8.35
CA ALA A 101 -0.73 6.26 8.46
C ALA A 101 -1.29 7.39 7.58
N THR A 102 -0.46 8.34 7.14
CA THR A 102 -0.89 9.51 6.35
C THR A 102 -0.45 9.47 4.90
N TYR A 103 0.46 8.59 4.53
CA TYR A 103 0.97 8.43 3.17
C TYR A 103 0.57 7.06 2.60
N ASN A 104 -0.57 7.01 1.90
CA ASN A 104 -1.19 5.77 1.47
C ASN A 104 -1.66 5.83 0.01
N ASN A 105 -1.68 4.65 -0.63
CA ASN A 105 -2.47 4.40 -1.81
C ASN A 105 -3.67 3.53 -1.43
N PHE A 106 -4.88 4.07 -1.53
CA PHE A 106 -6.13 3.32 -1.40
C PHE A 106 -7.10 3.87 -2.44
N TYR A 107 -7.01 3.28 -3.62
CA TYR A 107 -7.56 3.85 -4.85
C TYR A 107 -9.09 3.95 -4.83
N GLU A 108 -9.75 3.07 -4.09
CA GLU A 108 -11.18 3.10 -3.81
C GLU A 108 -11.62 4.41 -3.12
N TYR A 109 -10.71 5.09 -2.41
CA TYR A 109 -10.96 6.34 -1.69
C TYR A 109 -10.32 7.57 -2.34
N GLY A 110 -9.56 7.39 -3.41
CA GLY A 110 -8.97 8.49 -4.16
C GLY A 110 -7.59 8.23 -4.74
N GLY A 111 -7.14 9.11 -5.65
CA GLY A 111 -5.87 9.02 -6.36
C GLY A 111 -4.67 9.71 -5.68
N SER A 112 -4.86 10.33 -4.50
CA SER A 112 -3.78 11.01 -3.79
C SER A 112 -3.16 10.15 -2.69
N LYS A 113 -1.98 10.55 -2.19
CA LYS A 113 -1.34 9.87 -1.05
C LYS A 113 -2.02 10.18 0.30
N ARG A 114 -2.86 11.18 0.36
CA ARG A 114 -3.51 11.68 1.59
C ARG A 114 -4.97 11.24 1.70
N ILE A 115 -5.26 10.02 1.24
CA ILE A 115 -6.62 9.45 1.23
C ILE A 115 -7.12 9.07 2.62
N TRP A 116 -6.27 9.10 3.64
CA TRP A 116 -6.61 8.59 4.96
C TRP A 116 -7.89 9.20 5.55
N ARG A 117 -8.17 10.50 5.27
CA ARG A 117 -9.43 11.14 5.69
C ARG A 117 -10.64 10.55 4.98
N ASN A 118 -10.53 10.32 3.68
CA ASN A 118 -11.62 9.73 2.88
C ASN A 118 -11.90 8.29 3.31
N ALA A 119 -10.85 7.54 3.66
CA ALA A 119 -10.96 6.16 4.11
C ALA A 119 -11.71 6.01 5.44
N GLN A 120 -11.86 7.11 6.24
CA GLN A 120 -12.67 7.05 7.46
C GLN A 120 -14.14 6.72 7.20
N ALA A 121 -14.62 6.87 5.98
CA ALA A 121 -15.97 6.46 5.58
C ALA A 121 -16.15 4.93 5.48
N LEU A 122 -15.07 4.12 5.52
CA LEU A 122 -15.15 2.66 5.49
C LEU A 122 -15.95 2.13 6.70
N PRO A 123 -17.07 1.41 6.49
CA PRO A 123 -17.78 0.76 7.59
C PRO A 123 -17.00 -0.48 8.02
N LEU A 124 -16.89 -0.72 9.33
CA LEU A 124 -16.24 -1.91 9.88
C LEU A 124 -17.20 -2.81 10.68
N ASP A 125 -18.40 -2.31 10.95
CA ASP A 125 -19.39 -3.04 11.74
C ASP A 125 -19.86 -4.29 10.99
N ASN A 126 -19.97 -5.42 11.69
CA ASN A 126 -20.43 -6.69 11.15
C ASN A 126 -19.62 -7.18 9.92
N TRP A 127 -18.34 -6.86 9.86
CA TRP A 127 -17.49 -7.26 8.75
C TRP A 127 -17.35 -8.77 8.66
N THR A 128 -17.52 -9.29 7.46
CA THR A 128 -17.31 -10.70 7.16
C THR A 128 -16.47 -10.89 5.91
N VAL A 129 -15.76 -12.01 5.88
CA VAL A 129 -14.96 -12.46 4.73
C VAL A 129 -15.47 -13.83 4.29
N THR A 130 -16.10 -13.90 3.15
CA THR A 130 -16.58 -15.16 2.58
C THR A 130 -15.46 -15.82 1.79
N VAL A 131 -15.17 -17.09 2.12
CA VAL A 131 -14.18 -17.91 1.40
C VAL A 131 -14.90 -19.07 0.73
N GLY A 132 -14.63 -19.25 -0.59
CA GLY A 132 -15.30 -20.26 -1.39
C GLY A 132 -14.55 -20.62 -2.67
N GLY A 133 -15.28 -21.14 -3.66
CA GLY A 133 -14.73 -21.67 -4.90
C GLY A 133 -14.26 -23.12 -4.74
N ALA A 134 -13.11 -23.46 -5.30
CA ALA A 134 -12.55 -24.82 -5.28
C ALA A 134 -11.92 -25.16 -3.91
N VAL A 135 -12.73 -25.24 -2.87
CA VAL A 135 -12.36 -25.62 -1.49
C VAL A 135 -13.29 -26.70 -0.95
N ALA A 136 -12.81 -27.54 -0.04
CA ALA A 136 -13.62 -28.55 0.63
C ALA A 136 -14.50 -27.93 1.72
N ASN A 137 -14.01 -26.91 2.42
CA ASN A 137 -14.65 -26.28 3.56
C ASN A 137 -14.95 -24.79 3.28
N PRO A 138 -15.94 -24.43 2.45
CA PRO A 138 -16.31 -23.03 2.24
C PRO A 138 -16.84 -22.45 3.56
N ARG A 139 -16.39 -21.22 3.89
CA ARG A 139 -16.68 -20.63 5.19
C ARG A 139 -16.75 -19.11 5.11
N THR A 140 -17.53 -18.49 5.98
CA THR A 140 -17.52 -17.05 6.24
C THR A 140 -16.86 -16.82 7.60
N PHE A 141 -15.87 -15.97 7.62
CA PHE A 141 -15.12 -15.57 8.81
C PHE A 141 -15.57 -14.17 9.22
N ASP A 142 -15.91 -14.00 10.48
CA ASP A 142 -16.10 -12.70 11.10
C ASP A 142 -14.79 -12.21 11.76
N TRP A 143 -14.86 -11.05 12.44
CA TRP A 143 -13.71 -10.49 13.11
C TRP A 143 -13.16 -11.40 14.23
N ASP A 144 -14.02 -12.05 14.98
CA ASP A 144 -13.61 -12.94 16.08
C ASP A 144 -12.97 -14.23 15.54
N ASP A 145 -13.44 -14.72 14.39
CA ASP A 145 -12.82 -15.85 13.72
C ASP A 145 -11.41 -15.51 13.20
N LEU A 146 -11.22 -14.30 12.64
CA LEU A 146 -9.91 -13.86 12.16
C LEU A 146 -8.88 -13.75 13.31
N GLN A 147 -9.31 -13.43 14.52
CA GLN A 147 -8.44 -13.37 15.69
C GLN A 147 -8.05 -14.75 16.26
N LYS A 148 -8.75 -15.81 15.90
CA LYS A 148 -8.43 -17.19 16.32
C LYS A 148 -7.27 -17.82 15.54
N PHE A 149 -6.89 -17.23 14.40
CA PHE A 149 -5.69 -17.66 13.68
C PHE A 149 -4.43 -17.43 14.51
N PRO A 150 -3.31 -18.13 14.21
CA PRO A 150 -2.03 -17.97 14.94
C PRO A 150 -1.43 -16.58 14.64
N LEU A 151 -1.80 -15.60 15.47
CA LEU A 151 -1.35 -14.21 15.29
C LEU A 151 0.12 -14.05 15.64
N GLU A 152 0.84 -13.34 14.78
CA GLU A 152 2.22 -12.95 14.97
C GLU A 152 2.48 -11.55 14.41
N GLU A 153 3.55 -10.89 14.86
CA GLU A 153 4.02 -9.64 14.28
C GLU A 153 5.20 -9.94 13.35
N ARG A 154 5.17 -9.38 12.13
CA ARG A 154 6.22 -9.47 11.12
C ARG A 154 6.65 -8.10 10.66
N VAL A 155 7.95 -7.84 10.66
CA VAL A 155 8.52 -6.61 10.13
C VAL A 155 8.93 -6.83 8.69
N TYR A 156 8.20 -6.21 7.76
CA TYR A 156 8.41 -6.39 6.33
C TYR A 156 8.80 -5.10 5.62
N ARG A 157 9.64 -5.24 4.59
CA ARG A 157 9.82 -4.23 3.57
C ARG A 157 8.55 -4.14 2.72
N PHE A 158 8.15 -2.93 2.40
CA PHE A 158 7.06 -2.64 1.48
C PHE A 158 7.60 -1.81 0.32
N ARG A 159 7.23 -2.15 -0.91
CA ARG A 159 7.67 -1.47 -2.12
C ARG A 159 6.49 -1.17 -3.03
N CYS A 160 6.23 0.12 -3.28
CA CYS A 160 5.23 0.54 -4.24
C CYS A 160 5.78 0.53 -5.67
N VAL A 161 4.95 0.23 -6.66
CA VAL A 161 5.31 0.36 -8.08
C VAL A 161 5.74 1.79 -8.44
N GLU A 162 5.30 2.80 -7.71
CA GLU A 162 5.70 4.21 -7.84
C GLU A 162 7.08 4.52 -7.24
N ALA A 163 7.89 3.51 -6.98
CA ALA A 163 9.27 3.62 -6.54
C ALA A 163 9.47 4.22 -5.13
N TRP A 164 8.50 4.19 -4.25
CA TRP A 164 8.69 4.48 -2.83
C TRP A 164 8.59 3.22 -1.98
N ALA A 165 9.27 3.21 -0.84
CA ALA A 165 9.40 2.07 0.04
C ALA A 165 9.23 2.46 1.50
N MET A 166 8.76 1.51 2.31
CA MET A 166 8.61 1.61 3.76
C MET A 166 9.10 0.31 4.42
N VAL A 167 9.34 0.37 5.71
CA VAL A 167 9.49 -0.82 6.57
C VAL A 167 8.44 -0.73 7.66
N VAL A 168 7.54 -1.71 7.72
CA VAL A 168 6.36 -1.67 8.59
C VAL A 168 6.18 -2.97 9.38
N PRO A 169 5.81 -2.88 10.68
CA PRO A 169 5.49 -4.03 11.51
C PRO A 169 4.02 -4.39 11.33
N TRP A 170 3.75 -5.42 10.54
CA TRP A 170 2.42 -5.97 10.34
C TRP A 170 2.08 -6.98 11.44
N LEU A 171 0.83 -6.99 11.86
CA LEU A 171 0.30 -7.93 12.81
C LEU A 171 -0.86 -8.71 12.16
N GLY A 172 -0.82 -10.04 12.27
CA GLY A 172 -1.80 -10.90 11.60
C GLY A 172 -1.37 -12.36 11.60
N PHE A 173 -1.62 -13.08 10.51
CA PHE A 173 -1.36 -14.52 10.42
C PHE A 173 -0.89 -14.94 9.02
N PRO A 174 -0.11 -16.06 8.91
CA PRO A 174 0.29 -16.61 7.63
C PRO A 174 -0.92 -16.96 6.76
N MET A 175 -0.87 -16.64 5.46
CA MET A 175 -1.97 -16.99 4.54
C MET A 175 -2.19 -18.50 4.48
N LYS A 176 -1.13 -19.29 4.71
CA LYS A 176 -1.22 -20.75 4.78
C LYS A 176 -2.23 -21.23 5.84
N ALA A 177 -2.39 -20.51 6.94
CA ALA A 177 -3.37 -20.89 7.98
C ALA A 177 -4.82 -20.85 7.47
N LEU A 178 -5.14 -19.90 6.56
CA LEU A 178 -6.44 -19.90 5.89
C LEU A 178 -6.56 -21.07 4.89
N ILE A 179 -5.50 -21.35 4.12
CA ILE A 179 -5.46 -22.52 3.21
C ILE A 179 -5.78 -23.79 3.99
N ASP A 180 -5.11 -23.99 5.13
CA ASP A 180 -5.31 -25.18 5.97
C ASP A 180 -6.74 -25.27 6.57
N ALA A 181 -7.39 -24.12 6.82
CA ALA A 181 -8.75 -24.07 7.35
C ALA A 181 -9.83 -24.37 6.30
N VAL A 182 -9.60 -24.02 5.02
CA VAL A 182 -10.61 -24.18 3.97
C VAL A 182 -10.35 -25.35 3.01
N GLU A 183 -9.16 -25.94 3.06
CA GLU A 183 -8.75 -27.14 2.33
C GLU A 183 -9.02 -27.03 0.82
N PRO A 184 -8.22 -26.28 0.06
CA PRO A 184 -8.39 -26.17 -1.39
C PRO A 184 -8.32 -27.54 -2.07
N THR A 185 -9.20 -27.77 -3.03
CA THR A 185 -9.19 -28.99 -3.83
C THR A 185 -8.07 -28.96 -4.88
N ALA A 186 -7.78 -30.10 -5.51
CA ALA A 186 -6.77 -30.19 -6.59
C ALA A 186 -7.08 -29.29 -7.80
N GLN A 187 -8.30 -28.79 -7.93
CA GLN A 187 -8.70 -27.86 -8.98
C GLN A 187 -8.25 -26.41 -8.69
N ALA A 188 -7.98 -26.06 -7.44
CA ALA A 188 -7.52 -24.73 -7.08
C ALA A 188 -6.09 -24.48 -7.60
N LYS A 189 -5.96 -23.60 -8.58
CA LYS A 189 -4.68 -23.15 -9.16
C LYS A 189 -4.37 -21.70 -8.77
N PHE A 190 -5.41 -20.91 -8.60
CA PHE A 190 -5.33 -19.49 -8.30
C PHE A 190 -6.30 -19.13 -7.17
N VAL A 191 -6.06 -17.98 -6.59
CA VAL A 191 -6.92 -17.40 -5.56
C VAL A 191 -7.23 -15.95 -5.95
N ARG A 192 -8.52 -15.60 -5.97
CA ARG A 192 -9.00 -14.24 -6.21
C ARG A 192 -9.40 -13.60 -4.90
N PHE A 193 -8.98 -12.37 -4.70
CA PHE A 193 -9.33 -11.53 -3.56
C PHE A 193 -10.17 -10.36 -4.05
N THR A 194 -11.30 -10.10 -3.39
CA THR A 194 -12.19 -9.01 -3.72
C THR A 194 -12.30 -8.06 -2.53
N SER A 195 -12.02 -6.79 -2.79
CA SER A 195 -12.13 -5.71 -1.80
C SER A 195 -13.56 -5.23 -1.65
N TYR A 196 -13.86 -4.63 -0.51
CA TYR A 196 -15.12 -3.93 -0.29
C TYR A 196 -15.33 -2.82 -1.33
N TYR A 197 -16.54 -2.77 -1.87
CA TYR A 197 -16.95 -1.73 -2.78
C TYR A 197 -18.41 -1.30 -2.53
N ASN A 198 -18.59 -0.01 -2.35
CA ASN A 198 -19.90 0.65 -2.33
C ASN A 198 -19.74 2.02 -3.00
N PRO A 199 -20.33 2.28 -4.16
CA PRO A 199 -20.14 3.52 -4.93
C PRO A 199 -20.56 4.80 -4.18
N GLN A 200 -21.39 4.68 -3.15
CA GLN A 200 -21.76 5.79 -2.26
C GLN A 200 -20.61 6.19 -1.32
N ILE A 201 -19.73 5.25 -1.00
CA ILE A 201 -18.64 5.37 -0.01
C ILE A 201 -17.29 5.39 -0.70
N THR A 202 -17.02 4.38 -1.54
CA THR A 202 -15.75 4.20 -2.28
C THR A 202 -15.81 4.96 -3.61
N LYS A 203 -15.70 6.28 -3.53
CA LYS A 203 -15.89 7.17 -4.69
C LYS A 203 -14.75 7.11 -5.71
N GLY A 204 -13.63 6.48 -5.36
CA GLY A 204 -12.46 6.38 -6.23
C GLY A 204 -11.79 7.71 -6.54
N PRO A 205 -10.89 7.75 -7.53
CA PRO A 205 -10.26 8.96 -7.99
C PRO A 205 -11.20 9.82 -8.85
N SER A 206 -10.94 11.13 -8.86
CA SER A 206 -11.65 12.05 -9.76
C SER A 206 -11.15 11.96 -11.20
N PHE A 207 -9.88 11.54 -11.38
CA PHE A 207 -9.28 11.33 -12.71
C PHE A 207 -8.30 10.13 -12.68
N PRO A 208 -8.41 9.19 -13.66
CA PRO A 208 -9.56 9.00 -14.54
C PRO A 208 -10.84 8.74 -13.73
N PRO A 209 -12.04 9.08 -14.25
CA PRO A 209 -13.27 8.94 -13.47
C PRO A 209 -13.52 7.51 -13.01
N ALA A 210 -13.85 7.33 -11.73
CA ALA A 210 -14.05 6.01 -11.12
C ALA A 210 -15.12 5.17 -11.84
N ALA A 211 -16.11 5.81 -12.47
CA ALA A 211 -17.18 5.13 -13.21
C ALA A 211 -16.69 4.26 -14.39
N TYR A 212 -15.47 4.50 -14.90
CA TYR A 212 -14.88 3.73 -16.01
C TYR A 212 -13.94 2.64 -15.55
N MET A 213 -13.85 2.40 -14.25
CA MET A 213 -12.93 1.41 -13.68
C MET A 213 -13.64 0.10 -13.35
N PRO A 214 -12.93 -1.05 -13.40
CA PRO A 214 -13.50 -2.38 -13.19
C PRO A 214 -13.70 -2.69 -11.70
N TRP A 215 -14.48 -1.87 -10.98
CA TRP A 215 -14.81 -2.14 -9.58
C TRP A 215 -15.65 -3.41 -9.40
N PRO A 216 -15.56 -4.10 -8.28
CA PRO A 216 -14.69 -3.86 -7.12
C PRO A 216 -13.22 -4.09 -7.43
N TYR A 217 -12.31 -3.54 -6.59
CA TYR A 217 -10.90 -3.86 -6.67
C TYR A 217 -10.69 -5.35 -6.46
N THR A 218 -10.01 -5.99 -7.41
CA THR A 218 -9.71 -7.41 -7.36
C THR A 218 -8.22 -7.66 -7.55
N GLU A 219 -7.71 -8.64 -6.83
CA GLU A 219 -6.35 -9.15 -6.99
C GLU A 219 -6.35 -10.68 -7.04
N GLY A 220 -5.26 -11.24 -7.54
CA GLY A 220 -5.08 -12.67 -7.65
C GLY A 220 -3.68 -13.12 -7.31
N LEU A 221 -3.57 -14.33 -6.80
CA LEU A 221 -2.31 -15.05 -6.59
C LEU A 221 -2.39 -16.44 -7.23
N ARG A 222 -1.24 -16.99 -7.57
CA ARG A 222 -1.13 -18.45 -7.71
C ARG A 222 -1.24 -19.09 -6.33
N ILE A 223 -1.75 -20.30 -6.24
CA ILE A 223 -1.91 -20.95 -4.95
C ILE A 223 -0.56 -21.17 -4.24
N GLU A 224 0.51 -21.44 -4.99
CA GLU A 224 1.86 -21.60 -4.46
C GLU A 224 2.39 -20.29 -3.85
N GLU A 225 2.01 -19.15 -4.41
CA GLU A 225 2.36 -17.83 -3.85
C GLU A 225 1.64 -17.58 -2.53
N MET A 226 0.35 -17.94 -2.45
CA MET A 226 -0.42 -17.82 -1.21
C MET A 226 0.08 -18.79 -0.13
N ALA A 227 0.57 -19.98 -0.52
CA ALA A 227 1.12 -20.97 0.39
C ALA A 227 2.55 -20.66 0.86
N ASN A 228 3.25 -19.69 0.26
CA ASN A 228 4.61 -19.33 0.64
C ASN A 228 4.63 -18.77 2.06
N GLU A 229 5.69 -19.10 2.82
CA GLU A 229 5.85 -18.67 4.22
C GLU A 229 5.81 -17.15 4.44
N LEU A 230 6.21 -16.36 3.43
CA LEU A 230 6.18 -14.89 3.50
C LEU A 230 4.79 -14.29 3.25
N ALA A 231 3.86 -15.04 2.65
CA ALA A 231 2.51 -14.55 2.37
C ALA A 231 1.71 -14.38 3.67
N PHE A 232 1.15 -13.19 3.86
CA PHE A 232 0.61 -12.81 5.15
C PHE A 232 -0.71 -12.05 5.02
N PHE A 233 -1.66 -12.36 5.87
CA PHE A 233 -2.84 -11.56 6.11
C PHE A 233 -2.61 -10.66 7.32
N ALA A 234 -2.68 -9.35 7.12
CA ALA A 234 -2.59 -8.40 8.20
C ALA A 234 -3.98 -7.97 8.65
N ILE A 235 -4.17 -7.95 9.98
CA ILE A 235 -5.33 -7.41 10.70
C ILE A 235 -4.93 -6.28 11.65
N GLY A 236 -3.63 -6.01 11.77
CA GLY A 236 -3.04 -4.95 12.58
C GLY A 236 -1.70 -4.46 12.06
N ILE A 237 -1.24 -3.38 12.66
CA ILE A 237 0.00 -2.68 12.34
C ILE A 237 0.43 -1.84 13.56
N TYR A 238 1.73 -1.72 13.86
CA TYR A 238 2.27 -0.96 14.99
C TYR A 238 1.61 -1.26 16.36
N GLY A 239 1.21 -2.52 16.59
CA GLY A 239 0.65 -2.94 17.88
C GLY A 239 -0.84 -2.64 18.07
N HIS A 240 -1.56 -2.27 17.03
CA HIS A 240 -3.00 -2.05 17.06
C HIS A 240 -3.70 -2.59 15.80
N THR A 241 -5.03 -2.65 15.81
CA THR A 241 -5.82 -3.05 14.63
C THR A 241 -5.54 -2.11 13.46
N LEU A 242 -5.73 -2.60 12.22
CA LEU A 242 -5.49 -1.78 11.03
C LEU A 242 -6.32 -0.49 11.06
N PRO A 243 -5.71 0.68 10.90
CA PRO A 243 -6.42 1.88 10.50
C PRO A 243 -7.12 1.68 9.15
N LYS A 244 -8.23 2.33 8.93
CA LYS A 244 -9.07 2.16 7.73
C LYS A 244 -8.30 2.37 6.42
N GLN A 245 -7.42 3.37 6.36
CA GLN A 245 -6.59 3.66 5.18
C GLN A 245 -5.52 2.59 4.89
N HIS A 246 -5.20 1.76 5.86
CA HIS A 246 -4.33 0.60 5.65
C HIS A 246 -5.06 -0.64 5.14
N GLY A 247 -6.40 -0.56 4.97
CA GLY A 247 -7.20 -1.65 4.45
C GLY A 247 -7.82 -2.53 5.53
N ALA A 248 -8.26 -1.91 6.65
CA ALA A 248 -9.00 -2.60 7.70
C ALA A 248 -10.23 -3.35 7.14
N PRO A 249 -10.71 -4.42 7.79
CA PRO A 249 -10.06 -5.10 8.91
C PRO A 249 -9.06 -6.15 8.49
N LEU A 250 -9.03 -6.55 7.20
CA LEU A 250 -8.16 -7.58 6.63
C LEU A 250 -7.55 -7.13 5.31
N ARG A 251 -6.23 -7.28 5.17
CA ARG A 251 -5.52 -7.03 3.92
C ARG A 251 -4.45 -8.08 3.63
N MET A 252 -4.08 -8.19 2.35
CA MET A 252 -2.90 -8.95 1.93
C MET A 252 -1.62 -8.17 2.16
N VAL A 253 -0.56 -8.89 2.54
CA VAL A 253 0.82 -8.42 2.56
C VAL A 253 1.71 -9.44 1.85
N MET A 254 2.27 -9.04 0.70
CA MET A 254 3.14 -9.84 -0.15
C MET A 254 4.46 -9.09 -0.28
N PRO A 255 5.44 -9.28 0.62
CA PRO A 255 6.58 -8.37 0.74
C PRO A 255 7.50 -8.33 -0.49
N TRP A 256 7.49 -9.38 -1.32
CA TRP A 256 8.31 -9.45 -2.55
C TRP A 256 7.60 -8.91 -3.81
N LYS A 257 6.33 -8.50 -3.66
CA LYS A 257 5.51 -7.96 -4.75
C LYS A 257 5.28 -6.46 -4.57
N TYR A 258 5.02 -5.78 -5.68
CA TYR A 258 4.60 -4.38 -5.60
C TYR A 258 3.32 -4.21 -4.79
N GLY A 259 3.24 -3.13 -4.03
CA GLY A 259 2.18 -2.88 -3.05
C GLY A 259 0.75 -2.87 -3.59
N PHE A 260 0.55 -2.64 -4.90
CA PHE A 260 -0.78 -2.72 -5.50
C PHE A 260 -1.33 -4.15 -5.50
N LYS A 261 -0.47 -5.18 -5.42
CA LYS A 261 -0.86 -6.58 -5.27
C LYS A 261 -1.57 -6.86 -3.95
N GLY A 262 -1.38 -6.03 -2.95
CA GLY A 262 -1.99 -6.17 -1.63
C GLY A 262 -3.44 -5.67 -1.59
N ALA A 263 -4.42 -6.50 -1.96
CA ALA A 263 -5.83 -6.19 -1.78
C ALA A 263 -6.14 -5.78 -0.33
N LYS A 264 -6.99 -4.76 -0.18
CA LYS A 264 -7.35 -4.13 1.10
C LYS A 264 -8.82 -4.31 1.39
N SER A 265 -9.19 -4.30 2.67
CA SER A 265 -10.59 -4.39 3.09
C SER A 265 -11.31 -5.54 2.40
N ILE A 266 -10.72 -6.73 2.50
CA ILE A 266 -11.16 -7.94 1.79
C ILE A 266 -12.51 -8.39 2.33
N VAL A 267 -13.45 -8.68 1.42
CA VAL A 267 -14.79 -9.23 1.74
C VAL A 267 -14.99 -10.62 1.16
N ARG A 268 -14.18 -11.01 0.15
CA ARG A 268 -14.33 -12.31 -0.49
C ARG A 268 -13.00 -12.86 -0.98
N ILE A 269 -12.81 -14.17 -0.82
CA ILE A 269 -11.66 -14.93 -1.30
C ILE A 269 -12.22 -16.16 -2.04
N ASP A 270 -11.91 -16.29 -3.34
CA ASP A 270 -12.35 -17.41 -4.18
C ASP A 270 -11.14 -18.19 -4.69
N PHE A 271 -11.13 -19.49 -4.45
CA PHE A 271 -10.18 -20.41 -5.05
C PHE A 271 -10.68 -20.86 -6.43
N THR A 272 -9.85 -20.70 -7.46
CA THR A 272 -10.25 -20.92 -8.87
C THR A 272 -9.24 -21.81 -9.61
N ASP A 273 -9.69 -22.44 -10.67
CA ASP A 273 -8.85 -23.23 -11.59
C ASP A 273 -8.18 -22.37 -12.67
N THR A 274 -8.72 -21.18 -12.92
CA THR A 274 -8.26 -20.23 -13.94
C THR A 274 -7.73 -18.97 -13.31
N GLN A 275 -6.76 -18.33 -13.98
CA GLN A 275 -6.18 -17.06 -13.54
C GLN A 275 -7.25 -15.96 -13.51
N PRO A 276 -7.52 -15.35 -12.36
CA PRO A 276 -8.50 -14.29 -12.28
C PRO A 276 -7.99 -13.00 -12.93
N ALA A 277 -8.90 -12.22 -13.49
CA ALA A 277 -8.61 -10.85 -13.87
C ALA A 277 -8.31 -10.01 -12.60
N THR A 278 -7.30 -9.14 -12.68
CA THR A 278 -6.96 -8.21 -11.59
C THR A 278 -7.22 -6.77 -12.01
N PHE A 279 -7.44 -5.90 -11.04
CA PHE A 279 -7.88 -4.52 -11.28
C PHE A 279 -6.92 -3.77 -12.22
N TRP A 280 -5.65 -3.67 -11.85
CA TRP A 280 -4.67 -2.91 -12.64
C TRP A 280 -4.31 -3.60 -13.96
N ASN A 281 -4.21 -4.92 -13.99
CA ASN A 281 -3.96 -5.63 -15.24
C ASN A 281 -5.11 -5.45 -16.26
N THR A 282 -6.35 -5.36 -15.77
CA THR A 282 -7.51 -5.07 -16.62
C THR A 282 -7.47 -3.66 -17.20
N ILE A 283 -7.05 -2.66 -16.40
CA ILE A 283 -6.98 -1.26 -16.84
C ILE A 283 -5.81 -1.03 -17.81
N SER A 284 -4.64 -1.59 -17.49
CA SER A 284 -3.40 -1.33 -18.25
C SER A 284 -2.47 -2.55 -18.23
N PRO A 285 -2.77 -3.59 -19.05
CA PRO A 285 -2.01 -4.84 -19.04
C PRO A 285 -0.55 -4.66 -19.48
N GLY A 286 -0.23 -3.61 -20.23
CA GLY A 286 1.14 -3.27 -20.59
C GLY A 286 1.97 -2.70 -19.45
N GLU A 287 1.34 -2.18 -18.39
CA GLU A 287 2.02 -1.58 -17.24
C GLU A 287 2.01 -2.50 -16.01
N TYR A 288 0.95 -3.31 -15.84
CA TYR A 288 0.72 -4.11 -14.63
C TYR A 288 0.52 -5.58 -14.97
N LYS A 289 1.55 -6.38 -14.72
CA LYS A 289 1.50 -7.83 -14.90
C LYS A 289 0.79 -8.51 -13.73
N PHE A 290 0.31 -9.74 -13.95
CA PHE A 290 -0.36 -10.52 -12.91
C PHE A 290 0.55 -10.81 -11.71
N GLU A 291 1.78 -11.25 -11.93
CA GLU A 291 2.73 -11.57 -10.86
C GLU A 291 3.08 -10.34 -10.00
N ALA A 292 3.29 -9.20 -10.62
CA ALA A 292 3.62 -7.94 -9.96
C ALA A 292 4.81 -8.03 -8.98
N ASN A 293 5.81 -8.85 -9.30
CA ASN A 293 7.02 -9.00 -8.52
C ASN A 293 7.90 -7.75 -8.60
N VAL A 294 8.63 -7.46 -7.53
CA VAL A 294 9.62 -6.38 -7.52
C VAL A 294 10.86 -6.83 -8.31
N GLU A 295 10.99 -6.30 -9.52
CA GLU A 295 12.05 -6.63 -10.47
C GLU A 295 12.75 -5.32 -10.88
N PRO A 296 13.95 -5.01 -10.35
CA PRO A 296 14.64 -3.74 -10.60
C PRO A 296 15.02 -3.54 -12.08
N ASP A 297 15.28 -4.62 -12.80
CA ASP A 297 15.70 -4.60 -14.21
C ASP A 297 14.53 -4.54 -15.20
N VAL A 298 13.29 -4.65 -14.71
CA VAL A 298 12.07 -4.51 -15.51
C VAL A 298 11.44 -3.14 -15.23
N PRO A 299 11.68 -2.14 -16.07
CA PRO A 299 11.16 -0.80 -15.86
C PRO A 299 9.65 -0.75 -16.02
N HIS A 300 8.99 0.11 -15.26
CA HIS A 300 7.64 0.56 -15.62
C HIS A 300 7.71 1.42 -16.88
N PRO A 301 6.73 1.38 -17.81
CA PRO A 301 6.79 2.18 -19.05
C PRO A 301 7.03 3.68 -18.85
N ARG A 302 6.71 4.22 -17.68
CA ARG A 302 6.84 5.65 -17.36
C ARG A 302 8.01 6.02 -16.47
N TRP A 303 8.63 5.06 -15.77
CA TRP A 303 9.78 5.30 -14.87
C TRP A 303 10.60 4.03 -14.62
N SER A 304 11.84 4.23 -14.14
CA SER A 304 12.72 3.13 -13.75
C SER A 304 12.31 2.49 -12.44
N GLN A 305 12.53 1.18 -12.32
CA GLN A 305 12.37 0.43 -11.08
C GLN A 305 13.72 0.12 -10.39
N ALA A 306 14.83 0.53 -10.99
CA ALA A 306 16.18 0.21 -10.49
C ALA A 306 16.51 0.86 -9.14
N LYS A 307 15.81 1.95 -8.80
CA LYS A 307 15.99 2.66 -7.54
C LYS A 307 14.65 2.82 -6.82
N GLU A 308 14.72 2.96 -5.51
CA GLU A 308 13.59 3.25 -4.66
C GLU A 308 13.89 4.41 -3.71
N ARG A 309 12.86 5.10 -3.28
CA ARG A 309 12.92 6.17 -2.28
C ARG A 309 12.39 5.65 -0.96
N LEU A 310 13.25 5.53 0.03
CA LEU A 310 12.86 5.08 1.36
C LEU A 310 12.19 6.24 2.12
N ILE A 311 10.96 6.04 2.53
CA ILE A 311 10.25 6.93 3.44
C ILE A 311 10.74 6.61 4.85
N SER A 312 11.58 7.49 5.39
CA SER A 312 12.27 7.27 6.67
C SER A 312 11.41 7.63 7.89
N ALA A 313 12.00 7.43 9.07
CA ALA A 313 11.41 7.76 10.35
C ALA A 313 11.06 9.25 10.53
N ASP A 314 11.73 10.16 9.80
CA ASP A 314 11.69 11.59 10.11
C ASP A 314 10.85 12.43 9.14
N SER A 315 10.55 11.94 7.93
CA SER A 315 9.83 12.72 6.92
C SER A 315 9.20 11.87 5.83
N GLU A 316 7.94 12.18 5.47
CA GLU A 316 7.30 11.65 4.25
C GLU A 316 8.01 12.09 2.96
N PHE A 317 8.93 13.04 3.07
CA PHE A 317 9.73 13.61 1.99
C PHE A 317 11.21 13.22 2.10
N SER A 318 11.55 12.19 2.83
CA SER A 318 12.91 11.62 2.78
C SER A 318 13.16 11.13 1.35
N TRP A 319 14.11 11.77 0.69
CA TRP A 319 14.54 11.48 -0.66
C TRP A 319 15.74 10.53 -0.69
N GLU A 320 15.91 9.72 0.36
CA GLU A 320 16.98 8.74 0.36
C GLU A 320 16.71 7.71 -0.73
N GLU A 321 17.47 7.81 -1.83
CA GLU A 321 17.43 6.83 -2.90
C GLU A 321 18.35 5.66 -2.58
N ARG A 322 17.83 4.46 -2.83
CA ARG A 322 18.58 3.21 -2.69
C ARG A 322 18.38 2.34 -3.93
N PRO A 323 19.33 1.45 -4.26
CA PRO A 323 19.07 0.40 -5.25
C PRO A 323 17.90 -0.47 -4.82
N THR A 324 16.99 -0.75 -5.75
CA THR A 324 15.92 -1.72 -5.54
C THR A 324 16.52 -3.13 -5.57
N GLN A 325 16.14 -3.96 -4.61
CA GLN A 325 16.58 -5.36 -4.56
C GLN A 325 15.56 -6.25 -5.29
N LEU A 326 16.04 -7.26 -5.98
CA LEU A 326 15.20 -8.27 -6.63
C LEU A 326 14.25 -8.90 -5.58
N TYR A 327 12.98 -9.02 -5.96
CA TYR A 327 11.92 -9.46 -5.04
C TYR A 327 11.91 -8.68 -3.71
N ASN A 328 12.28 -7.39 -3.75
CA ASN A 328 12.38 -6.52 -2.57
C ASN A 328 13.33 -7.07 -1.48
N GLY A 329 14.33 -7.88 -1.88
CA GLY A 329 15.29 -8.52 -1.00
C GLY A 329 14.87 -9.89 -0.44
N TYR A 330 13.79 -10.47 -0.95
CA TYR A 330 13.27 -11.79 -0.52
C TYR A 330 13.58 -12.91 -1.52
N ALA A 331 14.57 -12.72 -2.40
CA ALA A 331 14.87 -13.64 -3.50
C ALA A 331 15.12 -15.09 -3.04
N GLU A 332 15.83 -15.30 -1.93
CA GLU A 332 16.12 -16.65 -1.42
C GLU A 332 14.85 -17.47 -1.14
N SER A 333 13.80 -16.83 -0.62
CA SER A 333 12.54 -17.50 -0.25
C SER A 333 11.58 -17.66 -1.43
N VAL A 334 11.67 -16.81 -2.48
CA VAL A 334 10.61 -16.75 -3.50
C VAL A 334 11.08 -17.02 -4.92
N ALA A 335 12.37 -16.87 -5.25
CA ALA A 335 12.87 -17.13 -6.61
C ALA A 335 12.51 -18.54 -7.13
N PRO A 336 12.51 -19.60 -6.31
CA PRO A 336 12.11 -20.94 -6.76
C PRO A 336 10.65 -21.03 -7.24
N LEU A 337 9.76 -20.13 -6.82
CA LEU A 337 8.37 -20.08 -7.30
C LEU A 337 8.28 -19.69 -8.78
N TYR A 338 9.30 -18.99 -9.31
CA TYR A 338 9.31 -18.39 -10.65
C TYR A 338 10.30 -19.06 -11.59
N SER A 339 11.24 -19.87 -11.08
CA SER A 339 12.28 -20.53 -11.88
C SER A 339 11.79 -21.73 -12.72
N ARG A 340 10.52 -22.17 -12.57
CA ARG A 340 9.95 -23.32 -13.30
C ARG A 340 9.26 -22.98 -14.61
N ALA A 341 9.37 -21.77 -15.11
CA ALA A 341 8.73 -21.34 -16.38
C ALA A 341 9.62 -21.56 -17.62
N VAL A 342 10.60 -22.48 -17.58
CA VAL A 342 11.36 -22.91 -18.76
C VAL A 342 11.35 -24.44 -18.81
N VAL A 343 10.25 -25.00 -19.26
CA VAL A 343 10.21 -26.31 -19.91
C VAL A 343 9.15 -26.22 -21.03
#